data_ed33baf5d151924a418d39aa96099472
#
_entry.id   ed33baf5d151924a418d39aa96099472
#
_cell.length_a   1.000
_cell.length_b   1.000
_cell.length_c   1.000
_cell.angle_alpha   90.00
_cell.angle_beta   90.00
_cell.angle_gamma   90.00
#
_symmetry.space_group_name_H-M   'P 1'
#
loop_
_entity.id
_entity.type
_entity.pdbx_description
1 polymer ?
#
loop_
_entity_poly.entity_id
_entity_poly.type
_entity_poly.pdbx_seq_one_letter_code
_entity_poly.pdbx_strand_id
1 'polypeptide(L)'
;AAVGTEEARPRIGLVLGGGGARGAAHIGVLEVLQKLHVPIDCVAGTSMGALVAGAWAAGMSPATMREQLARADWGDMFVDNPEYAEMSYRNKLVSRRYLPGSESGVSRNGVAYQAGVVSGQKIKLFFNQLVRANQGERDIEDLPLPLSIIATDIGTGERVVFRDGPLTTAMRASMSVPGLLAPVDHQGHKLVDGGLVDNLPIGEVRERCKADVVIAVNVGSPLLKAEAVGSLLTVSAQVVGILTEQNVSRSLATLKSGDIYIQPRLEGISSGDFSKYEAAAESGRDATEAVAEKLARLATSETRYAAWWKSIEVTRRASPRIDAIEIVGLNRVNPAIIERQLSAQLGETIRPAVINRDLLRMYGDGYFESVDYTVLHQRDRNILRIMPIEKRWGPDYARFAINLQADNSQGSNFGLRAAYHQTWLNELGGELIYHGEIGSTNRLGINYYQPLDARQRLFFEGIAGVGQTRLNVYENDKRIAQYRDSDRHRRLPRCQHWPARPGSPWLGTAPSLF
;
A
#
# COMPACT_ATOMS: atom_id res chain seq x y z
N ALA A 1 -6.44 -6.94 -61.33
CA ALA A 1 -5.67 -6.56 -60.16
C ALA A 1 -6.15 -7.43 -59.02
N ALA A 2 -5.34 -8.41 -58.59
CA ALA A 2 -5.63 -9.23 -57.45
C ALA A 2 -5.53 -8.31 -56.19
N VAL A 3 -6.64 -8.15 -55.50
CA VAL A 3 -6.63 -7.58 -54.13
C VAL A 3 -5.91 -8.63 -53.28
N GLY A 4 -4.65 -8.37 -52.99
CA GLY A 4 -3.90 -9.20 -52.07
C GLY A 4 -4.67 -9.26 -50.76
N THR A 5 -5.08 -10.44 -50.35
CA THR A 5 -5.55 -10.70 -49.00
C THR A 5 -4.37 -10.39 -48.07
N GLU A 6 -4.44 -9.27 -47.38
CA GLU A 6 -3.48 -8.91 -46.37
C GLU A 6 -3.46 -10.07 -45.36
N GLU A 7 -2.38 -10.84 -45.29
CA GLU A 7 -2.21 -11.88 -44.28
C GLU A 7 -2.38 -11.22 -42.92
N ALA A 8 -3.36 -11.69 -42.17
CA ALA A 8 -3.60 -11.18 -40.83
C ALA A 8 -2.36 -11.43 -39.97
N ARG A 9 -1.75 -10.37 -39.41
CA ARG A 9 -0.61 -10.54 -38.54
C ARG A 9 -0.92 -11.48 -37.36
N PRO A 10 0.07 -12.18 -36.83
CA PRO A 10 -0.14 -13.04 -35.66
C PRO A 10 -0.61 -12.18 -34.47
N ARG A 11 -1.50 -12.73 -33.64
CA ARG A 11 -1.91 -12.14 -32.40
C ARG A 11 -0.80 -12.32 -31.34
N ILE A 12 -0.40 -11.24 -30.72
CA ILE A 12 0.73 -11.21 -29.80
C ILE A 12 0.22 -11.00 -28.37
N GLY A 13 0.48 -11.96 -27.50
CA GLY A 13 0.25 -11.87 -26.07
C GLY A 13 1.55 -11.51 -25.34
N LEU A 14 1.51 -10.48 -24.50
CA LEU A 14 2.63 -10.10 -23.64
C LEU A 14 2.39 -10.60 -22.22
N VAL A 15 3.40 -11.23 -21.64
CA VAL A 15 3.36 -11.75 -20.25
C VAL A 15 4.47 -11.09 -19.43
N LEU A 16 4.09 -10.41 -18.35
CA LEU A 16 5.00 -9.73 -17.44
C LEU A 16 4.99 -10.40 -16.07
N GLY A 17 6.07 -11.08 -15.75
CA GLY A 17 6.21 -11.82 -14.49
C GLY A 17 6.43 -10.92 -13.26
N GLY A 18 6.15 -11.46 -12.08
CA GLY A 18 6.45 -10.82 -10.80
C GLY A 18 7.93 -10.93 -10.43
N GLY A 19 8.40 -9.99 -9.59
CA GLY A 19 9.80 -9.97 -9.12
C GLY A 19 10.14 -8.76 -8.24
N GLY A 20 9.16 -8.07 -7.68
CA GLY A 20 9.38 -6.86 -6.87
C GLY A 20 10.11 -5.77 -7.65
N ALA A 21 11.13 -5.14 -7.06
CA ALA A 21 11.92 -4.07 -7.67
C ALA A 21 12.54 -4.46 -9.04
N ARG A 22 12.84 -5.75 -9.24
CA ARG A 22 13.35 -6.30 -10.51
C ARG A 22 12.39 -6.09 -11.67
N GLY A 23 11.08 -5.94 -11.37
CA GLY A 23 10.05 -5.67 -12.36
C GLY A 23 10.18 -4.34 -13.10
N ALA A 24 11.03 -3.42 -12.64
CA ALA A 24 11.40 -2.23 -13.41
C ALA A 24 12.02 -2.58 -14.78
N ALA A 25 12.58 -3.78 -14.93
CA ALA A 25 13.09 -4.31 -16.20
C ALA A 25 11.99 -4.36 -17.28
N HIS A 26 10.73 -4.56 -16.91
CA HIS A 26 9.62 -4.54 -17.87
C HIS A 26 9.50 -3.22 -18.62
N ILE A 27 9.89 -2.10 -18.01
CA ILE A 27 9.87 -0.79 -18.68
C ILE A 27 10.85 -0.77 -19.84
N GLY A 28 12.08 -1.27 -19.62
CA GLY A 28 13.08 -1.41 -20.69
C GLY A 28 12.62 -2.33 -21.83
N VAL A 29 11.91 -3.42 -21.49
CA VAL A 29 11.28 -4.29 -22.48
C VAL A 29 10.26 -3.52 -23.31
N LEU A 30 9.34 -2.78 -22.68
CA LEU A 30 8.31 -2.00 -23.35
C LEU A 30 8.92 -0.90 -24.24
N GLU A 31 10.01 -0.26 -23.83
CA GLU A 31 10.76 0.73 -24.62
C GLU A 31 11.27 0.13 -25.92
N VAL A 32 11.83 -1.10 -25.88
CA VAL A 32 12.33 -1.78 -27.10
C VAL A 32 11.19 -2.26 -27.98
N LEU A 33 10.10 -2.80 -27.42
CA LEU A 33 8.89 -3.17 -28.19
C LEU A 33 8.32 -1.96 -28.92
N GLN A 34 8.28 -0.79 -28.25
CA GLN A 34 7.87 0.47 -28.87
C GLN A 34 8.81 0.90 -29.98
N LYS A 35 10.14 0.85 -29.77
CA LYS A 35 11.16 1.19 -30.75
C LYS A 35 11.09 0.29 -31.98
N LEU A 36 10.78 -0.98 -31.80
CA LEU A 36 10.66 -1.96 -32.89
C LEU A 36 9.26 -2.01 -33.53
N HIS A 37 8.32 -1.20 -33.07
CA HIS A 37 6.94 -1.14 -33.54
C HIS A 37 6.20 -2.49 -33.45
N VAL A 38 6.37 -3.21 -32.32
CA VAL A 38 5.68 -4.48 -32.04
C VAL A 38 4.37 -4.21 -31.32
N PRO A 39 3.21 -4.33 -31.99
CA PRO A 39 1.90 -4.12 -31.38
C PRO A 39 1.50 -5.36 -30.56
N ILE A 40 0.87 -5.13 -29.42
CA ILE A 40 0.41 -6.19 -28.51
C ILE A 40 -1.11 -6.26 -28.53
N ASP A 41 -1.67 -7.48 -28.57
CA ASP A 41 -3.11 -7.71 -28.61
C ASP A 41 -3.73 -7.92 -27.24
N CYS A 42 -2.98 -8.44 -26.26
CA CYS A 42 -3.36 -8.50 -24.86
C CYS A 42 -2.13 -8.63 -23.97
N VAL A 43 -2.29 -8.28 -22.71
CA VAL A 43 -1.24 -8.39 -21.71
C VAL A 43 -1.75 -9.09 -20.46
N ALA A 44 -0.92 -9.96 -19.87
CA ALA A 44 -1.16 -10.54 -18.56
C ALA A 44 0.02 -10.25 -17.65
N GLY A 45 -0.26 -9.95 -16.38
CA GLY A 45 0.79 -9.63 -15.41
C GLY A 45 0.53 -10.16 -14.02
N THR A 46 1.61 -10.40 -13.29
CA THR A 46 1.60 -10.84 -11.90
C THR A 46 2.49 -9.94 -11.07
N SER A 47 2.05 -9.54 -9.86
CA SER A 47 2.81 -8.73 -8.92
C SER A 47 3.32 -7.42 -9.56
N MET A 48 4.61 -7.14 -9.54
CA MET A 48 5.16 -5.96 -10.24
C MET A 48 4.88 -5.98 -11.75
N GLY A 49 4.81 -7.15 -12.36
CA GLY A 49 4.37 -7.29 -13.76
C GLY A 49 2.92 -6.84 -13.97
N ALA A 50 2.04 -7.07 -13.00
CA ALA A 50 0.66 -6.57 -13.03
C ALA A 50 0.60 -5.03 -12.92
N LEU A 51 1.49 -4.44 -12.12
CA LEU A 51 1.60 -2.98 -11.99
C LEU A 51 1.98 -2.35 -13.33
N VAL A 52 3.05 -2.86 -13.96
CA VAL A 52 3.53 -2.34 -15.26
C VAL A 52 2.51 -2.61 -16.36
N ALA A 53 1.93 -3.82 -16.41
CA ALA A 53 0.89 -4.18 -17.37
C ALA A 53 -0.35 -3.30 -17.22
N GLY A 54 -0.81 -3.07 -15.99
CA GLY A 54 -1.97 -2.23 -15.69
C GLY A 54 -1.76 -0.76 -16.06
N ALA A 55 -0.60 -0.19 -15.72
CA ALA A 55 -0.26 1.18 -16.09
C ALA A 55 -0.17 1.33 -17.63
N TRP A 56 0.41 0.35 -18.30
CA TRP A 56 0.55 0.36 -19.77
C TRP A 56 -0.79 0.18 -20.47
N ALA A 57 -1.61 -0.79 -20.04
CA ALA A 57 -2.96 -0.99 -20.58
C ALA A 57 -3.88 0.21 -20.33
N ALA A 58 -3.63 0.97 -19.24
CA ALA A 58 -4.27 2.25 -18.97
C ALA A 58 -3.70 3.42 -19.79
N GLY A 59 -2.82 3.17 -20.76
CA GLY A 59 -2.30 4.14 -21.72
C GLY A 59 -1.13 4.97 -21.23
N MET A 60 -0.40 4.52 -20.21
CA MET A 60 0.83 5.17 -19.75
C MET A 60 2.03 4.73 -20.60
N SER A 61 2.77 5.69 -21.17
CA SER A 61 3.98 5.38 -21.93
C SER A 61 5.11 4.85 -21.03
N PRO A 62 6.03 4.03 -21.56
CA PRO A 62 7.21 3.56 -20.82
C PRO A 62 8.06 4.71 -20.28
N ALA A 63 8.22 5.80 -21.03
CA ALA A 63 8.94 6.99 -20.57
C ALA A 63 8.27 7.64 -19.35
N THR A 64 6.95 7.77 -19.36
CA THR A 64 6.20 8.31 -18.21
C THR A 64 6.29 7.37 -17.01
N MET A 65 6.27 6.04 -17.22
CA MET A 65 6.47 5.07 -16.12
C MET A 65 7.83 5.26 -15.46
N ARG A 66 8.90 5.43 -16.24
CA ARG A 66 10.25 5.66 -15.75
C ARG A 66 10.31 6.94 -14.90
N GLU A 67 9.68 8.03 -15.35
CA GLU A 67 9.58 9.27 -14.55
C GLU A 67 8.83 9.07 -13.23
N GLN A 68 7.75 8.30 -13.22
CA GLN A 68 7.00 8.01 -12.00
C GLN A 68 7.82 7.18 -11.02
N LEU A 69 8.57 6.18 -11.49
CA LEU A 69 9.46 5.40 -10.64
C LEU A 69 10.59 6.25 -10.05
N ALA A 70 11.15 7.18 -10.84
CA ALA A 70 12.20 8.09 -10.39
C ALA A 70 11.73 9.05 -9.27
N ARG A 71 10.45 9.41 -9.27
CA ARG A 71 9.85 10.32 -8.28
C ARG A 71 9.30 9.61 -7.06
N ALA A 72 9.17 8.28 -7.13
CA ALA A 72 8.57 7.49 -6.08
C ALA A 72 9.52 7.34 -4.88
N ASP A 73 9.06 7.69 -3.69
CA ASP A 73 9.76 7.37 -2.45
C ASP A 73 9.36 5.96 -1.98
N TRP A 74 10.09 4.98 -2.50
CA TRP A 74 9.85 3.57 -2.20
C TRP A 74 10.06 3.23 -0.72
N GLY A 75 11.02 3.89 -0.06
CA GLY A 75 11.26 3.71 1.36
C GLY A 75 10.04 4.11 2.18
N ASP A 76 9.47 5.27 1.90
CA ASP A 76 8.27 5.77 2.58
C ASP A 76 7.01 4.95 2.27
N MET A 77 6.86 4.48 1.01
CA MET A 77 5.70 3.68 0.61
C MET A 77 5.57 2.36 1.37
N PHE A 78 6.69 1.73 1.73
CA PHE A 78 6.70 0.47 2.48
C PHE A 78 6.77 0.65 4.00
N VAL A 79 6.91 1.86 4.51
CA VAL A 79 6.82 2.15 5.95
C VAL A 79 5.37 2.34 6.39
N ASP A 80 4.53 2.88 5.51
CA ASP A 80 3.07 3.05 5.66
C ASP A 80 2.60 3.80 6.93
N ASN A 81 3.52 4.26 7.76
CA ASN A 81 3.18 5.09 8.90
C ASN A 81 2.78 6.49 8.42
N PRO A 82 1.70 7.07 8.96
CA PRO A 82 1.38 8.44 8.66
C PRO A 82 2.52 9.35 9.15
N GLU A 83 2.85 10.37 8.36
CA GLU A 83 3.76 11.40 8.83
C GLU A 83 3.24 12.02 10.13
N TYR A 84 4.15 12.34 11.06
CA TYR A 84 3.77 12.90 12.35
C TYR A 84 2.90 14.16 12.21
N ALA A 85 3.14 14.97 11.17
CA ALA A 85 2.33 16.15 10.87
C ALA A 85 0.87 15.81 10.53
N GLU A 86 0.63 14.68 9.85
CA GLU A 86 -0.69 14.25 9.39
C GLU A 86 -1.47 13.46 10.47
N MET A 87 -0.81 13.03 11.55
CA MET A 87 -1.48 12.34 12.66
C MET A 87 -2.37 13.28 13.46
N SER A 88 -3.51 12.79 13.93
CA SER A 88 -4.36 13.51 14.88
C SER A 88 -3.64 13.70 16.22
N TYR A 89 -4.00 14.76 16.94
CA TYR A 89 -3.44 15.03 18.28
C TYR A 89 -3.62 13.82 19.21
N ARG A 90 -4.79 13.20 19.19
CA ARG A 90 -5.08 12.01 20.02
C ARG A 90 -4.17 10.85 19.65
N ASN A 91 -4.02 10.55 18.37
CA ASN A 91 -3.14 9.47 17.91
C ASN A 91 -1.65 9.77 18.23
N LYS A 92 -1.22 11.03 18.12
CA LYS A 92 0.12 11.47 18.57
C LYS A 92 0.36 11.16 20.06
N LEU A 93 -0.60 11.46 20.92
CA LEU A 93 -0.48 11.20 22.36
C LEU A 93 -0.41 9.71 22.69
N VAL A 94 -1.21 8.90 21.99
CA VAL A 94 -1.23 7.45 22.19
C VAL A 94 0.05 6.81 21.65
N SER A 95 0.42 7.10 20.42
CA SER A 95 1.58 6.49 19.74
C SER A 95 2.93 6.82 20.41
N ARG A 96 3.07 8.00 21.05
CA ARG A 96 4.28 8.35 21.82
C ARG A 96 4.49 7.52 23.08
N ARG A 97 3.45 6.87 23.58
CA ARG A 97 3.49 6.13 24.86
C ARG A 97 3.80 4.65 24.69
N TYR A 98 3.69 4.12 23.48
CA TYR A 98 3.80 2.69 23.19
C TYR A 98 4.71 2.44 21.99
N LEU A 99 5.23 1.23 21.89
CA LEU A 99 6.07 0.83 20.74
C LEU A 99 5.26 0.88 19.45
N PRO A 100 5.80 1.46 18.36
CA PRO A 100 5.19 1.38 17.05
C PRO A 100 4.93 -0.08 16.65
N GLY A 101 3.77 -0.36 16.08
CA GLY A 101 3.38 -1.73 15.69
C GLY A 101 3.03 -2.67 16.83
N SER A 102 3.07 -2.24 18.12
CA SER A 102 2.66 -3.07 19.26
C SER A 102 1.14 -3.16 19.45
N GLU A 103 0.35 -2.53 18.57
CA GLU A 103 -1.11 -2.57 18.63
C GLU A 103 -1.63 -3.93 18.23
N SER A 104 -2.35 -4.57 19.14
CA SER A 104 -3.05 -5.83 18.92
C SER A 104 -4.52 -5.65 19.26
N GLY A 105 -5.40 -6.14 18.42
CA GLY A 105 -6.84 -6.15 18.71
C GLY A 105 -7.17 -7.16 19.79
N VAL A 106 -8.09 -6.81 20.66
CA VAL A 106 -8.56 -7.68 21.74
C VAL A 106 -10.06 -7.89 21.58
N SER A 107 -10.48 -9.13 21.43
CA SER A 107 -11.88 -9.49 21.31
C SER A 107 -12.22 -10.69 22.20
N ARG A 108 -13.50 -11.01 22.32
CA ARG A 108 -13.93 -12.24 23.02
C ARG A 108 -13.39 -13.51 22.39
N ASN A 109 -13.01 -13.48 21.12
CA ASN A 109 -12.49 -14.61 20.36
C ASN A 109 -10.95 -14.71 20.41
N GLY A 110 -10.29 -13.81 21.15
CA GLY A 110 -8.84 -13.79 21.31
C GLY A 110 -8.19 -12.50 20.81
N VAL A 111 -6.88 -12.59 20.56
CA VAL A 111 -6.05 -11.48 20.09
C VAL A 111 -5.95 -11.53 18.57
N ALA A 112 -6.17 -10.41 17.93
CA ALA A 112 -6.07 -10.23 16.49
C ALA A 112 -4.96 -9.22 16.15
N TYR A 113 -4.28 -9.45 15.05
CA TYR A 113 -3.19 -8.61 14.57
C TYR A 113 -3.48 -8.11 13.16
N GLN A 114 -2.79 -7.06 12.77
CA GLN A 114 -2.74 -6.66 11.36
C GLN A 114 -2.16 -7.82 10.53
N ALA A 115 -2.81 -8.13 9.40
CA ALA A 115 -2.46 -9.31 8.59
C ALA A 115 -1.17 -9.17 7.76
N GLY A 116 -0.53 -8.01 7.79
CA GLY A 116 0.75 -7.73 7.11
C GLY A 116 1.54 -6.66 7.86
N VAL A 117 2.83 -6.54 7.60
CA VAL A 117 3.68 -5.49 8.19
C VAL A 117 3.19 -4.11 7.74
N VAL A 118 2.68 -4.02 6.52
CA VAL A 118 2.22 -2.79 5.85
C VAL A 118 0.76 -2.97 5.39
N SER A 119 -0.10 -1.99 5.64
CA SER A 119 -1.49 -2.00 5.14
C SER A 119 -1.57 -1.72 3.64
N GLY A 120 -0.59 -1.02 3.09
CA GLY A 120 -0.52 -0.62 1.69
C GLY A 120 -1.23 0.69 1.38
N GLN A 121 -1.45 1.55 2.36
CA GLN A 121 -2.13 2.84 2.19
C GLN A 121 -1.43 3.71 1.13
N LYS A 122 -0.12 3.93 1.29
CA LYS A 122 0.65 4.79 0.37
C LYS A 122 0.82 4.16 -1.01
N ILE A 123 1.02 2.85 -1.05
CA ILE A 123 1.11 2.07 -2.30
C ILE A 123 -0.19 2.20 -3.11
N LYS A 124 -1.35 2.09 -2.47
CA LYS A 124 -2.65 2.23 -3.16
C LYS A 124 -2.83 3.63 -3.74
N LEU A 125 -2.44 4.67 -3.01
CA LEU A 125 -2.47 6.06 -3.51
C LEU A 125 -1.53 6.25 -4.71
N PHE A 126 -0.38 5.61 -4.70
CA PHE A 126 0.53 5.60 -5.85
C PHE A 126 -0.10 4.92 -7.07
N PHE A 127 -0.79 3.78 -6.90
CA PHE A 127 -1.52 3.13 -8.01
C PHE A 127 -2.61 4.03 -8.59
N ASN A 128 -3.36 4.71 -7.72
CA ASN A 128 -4.36 5.68 -8.15
C ASN A 128 -3.76 6.79 -9.04
N GLN A 129 -2.53 7.23 -8.73
CA GLN A 129 -1.82 8.21 -9.55
C GLN A 129 -1.38 7.62 -10.89
N LEU A 130 -0.82 6.41 -10.89
CA LEU A 130 -0.37 5.72 -12.10
C LEU A 130 -1.49 5.56 -13.12
N VAL A 131 -2.67 5.15 -12.69
CA VAL A 131 -3.81 4.92 -13.59
C VAL A 131 -4.73 6.14 -13.72
N ARG A 132 -4.38 7.27 -13.11
CA ARG A 132 -5.19 8.51 -13.13
C ARG A 132 -6.61 8.32 -12.60
N ALA A 133 -6.76 7.62 -11.50
CA ALA A 133 -8.06 7.37 -10.86
C ALA A 133 -8.85 8.66 -10.51
N ASN A 134 -8.17 9.80 -10.41
CA ASN A 134 -8.79 11.11 -10.23
C ASN A 134 -9.61 11.59 -11.45
N GLN A 135 -9.48 10.95 -12.60
CA GLN A 135 -10.24 11.25 -13.82
C GLN A 135 -11.46 10.33 -14.00
N GLY A 136 -11.64 9.37 -13.13
CA GLY A 136 -12.68 8.36 -13.12
C GLY A 136 -12.13 6.99 -12.74
N GLU A 137 -12.99 6.13 -12.26
CA GLU A 137 -12.65 4.73 -12.00
C GLU A 137 -12.24 4.06 -13.32
N ARG A 138 -11.24 3.21 -13.23
CA ARG A 138 -10.75 2.43 -14.36
C ARG A 138 -11.09 0.97 -14.09
N ASP A 139 -12.04 0.46 -14.85
CA ASP A 139 -12.34 -0.96 -14.85
C ASP A 139 -11.55 -1.68 -15.94
N ILE A 140 -11.10 -2.89 -15.64
CA ILE A 140 -10.21 -3.66 -16.53
C ILE A 140 -10.88 -3.94 -17.87
N GLU A 141 -12.18 -4.24 -17.86
CA GLU A 141 -12.96 -4.53 -19.06
C GLU A 141 -13.12 -3.32 -19.99
N ASP A 142 -12.99 -2.11 -19.46
CA ASP A 142 -13.09 -0.86 -20.22
C ASP A 142 -11.75 -0.40 -20.81
N LEU A 143 -10.66 -1.13 -20.50
CA LEU A 143 -9.35 -0.79 -21.05
C LEU A 143 -9.28 -1.16 -22.54
N PRO A 144 -8.71 -0.27 -23.37
CA PRO A 144 -8.59 -0.53 -24.80
C PRO A 144 -7.65 -1.69 -25.14
N LEU A 145 -6.68 -1.97 -24.28
CA LEU A 145 -5.81 -3.15 -24.36
C LEU A 145 -6.31 -4.20 -23.37
N PRO A 146 -6.77 -5.38 -23.84
CA PRO A 146 -7.18 -6.46 -22.96
C PRO A 146 -6.10 -6.82 -21.95
N LEU A 147 -6.44 -6.73 -20.68
CA LEU A 147 -5.56 -6.98 -19.54
C LEU A 147 -6.09 -8.13 -18.69
N SER A 148 -5.18 -8.95 -18.18
CA SER A 148 -5.46 -9.92 -17.11
C SER A 148 -4.44 -9.77 -16.00
N ILE A 149 -4.91 -9.71 -14.76
CA ILE A 149 -4.06 -9.62 -13.56
C ILE A 149 -4.27 -10.85 -12.70
N ILE A 150 -3.18 -11.46 -12.28
CA ILE A 150 -3.20 -12.69 -11.49
C ILE A 150 -3.07 -12.38 -10.00
N ALA A 151 -3.93 -12.99 -9.20
CA ALA A 151 -3.84 -13.06 -7.75
C ALA A 151 -4.02 -14.49 -7.26
N THR A 152 -3.81 -14.71 -5.97
CA THR A 152 -4.01 -15.99 -5.30
C THR A 152 -5.06 -15.83 -4.21
N ASP A 153 -6.08 -16.68 -4.17
CA ASP A 153 -6.93 -16.80 -3.00
C ASP A 153 -6.17 -17.59 -1.92
N ILE A 154 -5.79 -16.93 -0.83
CA ILE A 154 -5.03 -17.56 0.25
C ILE A 154 -5.84 -18.63 1.01
N GLY A 155 -7.17 -18.57 0.95
CA GLY A 155 -8.06 -19.52 1.62
C GLY A 155 -8.15 -20.86 0.91
N THR A 156 -8.07 -20.86 -0.43
CA THR A 156 -8.21 -22.06 -1.26
C THR A 156 -6.90 -22.48 -1.94
N GLY A 157 -5.95 -21.55 -2.09
CA GLY A 157 -4.75 -21.72 -2.91
C GLY A 157 -5.03 -21.63 -4.42
N GLU A 158 -6.22 -21.23 -4.81
CA GLU A 158 -6.60 -21.15 -6.21
C GLU A 158 -6.09 -19.86 -6.88
N ARG A 159 -5.88 -19.97 -8.18
CA ARG A 159 -5.55 -18.84 -9.05
C ARG A 159 -6.79 -18.01 -9.30
N VAL A 160 -6.72 -16.71 -9.00
CA VAL A 160 -7.75 -15.72 -9.32
C VAL A 160 -7.24 -14.85 -10.46
N VAL A 161 -8.06 -14.69 -11.51
CA VAL A 161 -7.74 -13.87 -12.67
C VAL A 161 -8.71 -12.71 -12.73
N PHE A 162 -8.19 -11.49 -12.60
CA PHE A 162 -8.97 -10.28 -12.84
C PHE A 162 -8.96 -9.98 -14.34
N ARG A 163 -10.10 -10.05 -14.95
CA ARG A 163 -10.39 -9.66 -16.34
C ARG A 163 -11.38 -8.50 -16.41
N ASP A 164 -11.95 -8.15 -15.26
CA ASP A 164 -12.95 -7.10 -15.03
C ASP A 164 -12.78 -6.47 -13.64
N GLY A 165 -13.54 -5.43 -13.37
CA GLY A 165 -13.56 -4.70 -12.11
C GLY A 165 -12.40 -3.72 -11.92
N PRO A 166 -12.30 -3.09 -10.72
CA PRO A 166 -11.42 -1.97 -10.48
C PRO A 166 -9.94 -2.32 -10.65
N LEU A 167 -9.27 -1.69 -11.61
CA LEU A 167 -7.88 -1.94 -11.98
C LEU A 167 -6.93 -1.82 -10.77
N THR A 168 -7.06 -0.76 -9.97
CA THR A 168 -6.16 -0.53 -8.82
C THR A 168 -6.35 -1.56 -7.71
N THR A 169 -7.55 -2.12 -7.56
CA THR A 169 -7.83 -3.22 -6.64
C THR A 169 -7.15 -4.50 -7.09
N ALA A 170 -7.24 -4.83 -8.37
CA ALA A 170 -6.56 -5.99 -8.96
C ALA A 170 -5.03 -5.87 -8.83
N MET A 171 -4.45 -4.69 -9.15
CA MET A 171 -3.03 -4.41 -8.98
C MET A 171 -2.61 -4.58 -7.52
N ARG A 172 -3.39 -4.04 -6.56
CA ARG A 172 -3.10 -4.15 -5.14
C ARG A 172 -3.18 -5.60 -4.65
N ALA A 173 -4.17 -6.37 -5.09
CA ALA A 173 -4.30 -7.78 -4.76
C ALA A 173 -3.10 -8.59 -5.27
N SER A 174 -2.74 -8.40 -6.54
CA SER A 174 -1.62 -9.10 -7.18
C SER A 174 -0.25 -8.81 -6.54
N MET A 175 -0.10 -7.66 -5.88
CA MET A 175 1.14 -7.27 -5.19
C MET A 175 1.12 -7.55 -3.68
N SER A 176 0.08 -8.19 -3.15
CA SER A 176 -0.03 -8.49 -1.72
C SER A 176 0.86 -9.65 -1.30
N VAL A 177 2.18 -9.42 -1.29
CA VAL A 177 3.15 -10.44 -0.86
C VAL A 177 2.88 -10.85 0.58
N PRO A 178 2.64 -12.14 0.86
CA PRO A 178 2.34 -12.63 2.20
C PRO A 178 3.41 -12.23 3.23
N GLY A 179 2.96 -11.76 4.39
CA GLY A 179 3.82 -11.27 5.47
C GLY A 179 4.27 -9.82 5.30
N LEU A 180 4.38 -9.29 4.08
CA LEU A 180 4.75 -7.90 3.83
C LEU A 180 3.50 -7.01 3.73
N LEU A 181 2.63 -7.26 2.77
CA LEU A 181 1.42 -6.49 2.54
C LEU A 181 0.17 -7.25 3.02
N ALA A 182 -0.76 -6.52 3.61
CA ALA A 182 -2.04 -7.10 4.02
C ALA A 182 -2.80 -7.66 2.80
N PRO A 183 -3.47 -8.83 2.94
CA PRO A 183 -4.34 -9.36 1.90
C PRO A 183 -5.46 -8.40 1.53
N VAL A 184 -5.93 -8.48 0.29
CA VAL A 184 -7.08 -7.71 -0.19
C VAL A 184 -8.33 -8.57 -0.08
N ASP A 185 -9.37 -8.07 0.62
CA ASP A 185 -10.67 -8.72 0.59
C ASP A 185 -11.43 -8.30 -0.68
N HIS A 186 -11.84 -9.29 -1.45
CA HIS A 186 -12.58 -9.08 -2.69
C HIS A 186 -13.63 -10.19 -2.86
N GLN A 187 -14.91 -9.81 -2.94
CA GLN A 187 -16.03 -10.75 -3.16
C GLN A 187 -16.04 -11.97 -2.21
N GLY A 188 -15.65 -11.77 -0.95
CA GLY A 188 -15.60 -12.83 0.06
C GLY A 188 -14.32 -13.67 0.08
N HIS A 189 -13.38 -13.44 -0.84
CA HIS A 189 -12.07 -14.06 -0.92
C HIS A 189 -10.99 -13.15 -0.31
N LYS A 190 -9.94 -13.76 0.25
CA LYS A 190 -8.73 -13.06 0.70
C LYS A 190 -7.63 -13.27 -0.31
N LEU A 191 -7.30 -12.19 -1.03
CA LEU A 191 -6.37 -12.25 -2.15
C LEU A 191 -4.97 -11.78 -1.74
N VAL A 192 -3.99 -12.55 -2.19
CA VAL A 192 -2.57 -12.27 -2.03
C VAL A 192 -1.85 -12.34 -3.38
N ASP A 193 -0.55 -12.11 -3.39
CA ASP A 193 0.29 -12.06 -4.59
C ASP A 193 0.07 -13.29 -5.50
N GLY A 194 -0.14 -13.04 -6.78
CA GLY A 194 -0.36 -14.09 -7.78
C GLY A 194 0.87 -14.95 -8.06
N GLY A 195 2.06 -14.49 -7.68
CA GLY A 195 3.30 -15.23 -7.83
C GLY A 195 3.35 -16.57 -7.11
N LEU A 196 2.47 -16.78 -6.11
CA LEU A 196 2.35 -18.07 -5.43
C LEU A 196 1.84 -19.19 -6.35
N VAL A 197 1.01 -18.88 -7.33
CA VAL A 197 0.32 -19.86 -8.17
C VAL A 197 0.62 -19.74 -9.65
N ASP A 198 0.79 -18.51 -10.18
CA ASP A 198 1.05 -18.27 -11.60
C ASP A 198 1.83 -16.95 -11.80
N ASN A 199 3.15 -17.02 -11.58
CA ASN A 199 4.03 -15.84 -11.69
C ASN A 199 4.32 -15.42 -13.13
N LEU A 200 4.16 -16.33 -14.10
CA LEU A 200 4.38 -16.07 -15.52
C LEU A 200 3.19 -16.61 -16.34
N PRO A 201 2.08 -15.85 -16.40
CA PRO A 201 0.77 -16.34 -16.87
C PRO A 201 0.69 -16.52 -18.40
N ILE A 202 1.51 -17.42 -18.97
CA ILE A 202 1.55 -17.73 -20.39
C ILE A 202 0.22 -18.29 -20.89
N GLY A 203 -0.39 -19.19 -20.12
CA GLY A 203 -1.68 -19.79 -20.43
C GLY A 203 -2.80 -18.73 -20.55
N GLU A 204 -2.71 -17.66 -19.75
CA GLU A 204 -3.73 -16.62 -19.72
C GLU A 204 -3.84 -15.86 -21.05
N VAL A 205 -2.73 -15.41 -21.63
CA VAL A 205 -2.79 -14.71 -22.93
C VAL A 205 -3.19 -15.65 -24.08
N ARG A 206 -2.86 -16.95 -23.98
CA ARG A 206 -3.34 -17.96 -24.91
C ARG A 206 -4.86 -18.09 -24.88
N GLU A 207 -5.43 -18.04 -23.70
CA GLU A 207 -6.88 -18.14 -23.49
C GLU A 207 -7.59 -16.82 -23.82
N ARG A 208 -7.11 -15.69 -23.25
CA ARG A 208 -7.76 -14.37 -23.27
C ARG A 208 -7.86 -13.79 -24.66
N CYS A 209 -6.78 -13.75 -25.42
CA CYS A 209 -6.75 -13.15 -26.76
C CYS A 209 -6.39 -14.13 -27.87
N LYS A 210 -6.33 -15.42 -27.59
CA LYS A 210 -5.95 -16.45 -28.57
C LYS A 210 -4.59 -16.14 -29.19
N ALA A 211 -3.63 -15.76 -28.38
CA ALA A 211 -2.29 -15.37 -28.82
C ALA A 211 -1.63 -16.48 -29.68
N ASP A 212 -1.23 -16.14 -30.89
CA ASP A 212 -0.45 -17.02 -31.78
C ASP A 212 1.00 -17.07 -31.31
N VAL A 213 1.52 -15.92 -30.86
CA VAL A 213 2.88 -15.73 -30.32
C VAL A 213 2.80 -15.12 -28.94
N VAL A 214 3.58 -15.66 -28.01
CA VAL A 214 3.73 -15.14 -26.67
C VAL A 214 5.12 -14.54 -26.49
N ILE A 215 5.16 -13.32 -25.97
CA ILE A 215 6.38 -12.68 -25.47
C ILE A 215 6.32 -12.79 -23.95
N ALA A 216 7.16 -13.64 -23.35
CA ALA A 216 7.18 -13.89 -21.90
C ALA A 216 8.42 -13.27 -21.27
N VAL A 217 8.21 -12.35 -20.32
CA VAL A 217 9.28 -11.64 -19.61
C VAL A 217 9.36 -12.12 -18.17
N ASN A 218 10.45 -12.81 -17.83
CA ASN A 218 10.67 -13.34 -16.50
C ASN A 218 11.71 -12.51 -15.75
N VAL A 219 11.28 -11.88 -14.66
CA VAL A 219 12.13 -11.08 -13.77
C VAL A 219 12.22 -11.68 -12.36
N GLY A 220 11.82 -12.94 -12.20
CA GLY A 220 11.84 -13.66 -10.93
C GLY A 220 13.20 -13.68 -10.26
N SER A 221 13.23 -13.60 -8.94
CA SER A 221 14.45 -13.69 -8.14
C SER A 221 14.89 -15.15 -8.01
N PRO A 222 16.20 -15.44 -8.04
CA PRO A 222 16.69 -16.76 -7.68
C PRO A 222 16.40 -17.05 -6.19
N LEU A 223 16.36 -18.31 -5.84
CA LEU A 223 16.22 -18.74 -4.45
C LEU A 223 17.39 -18.20 -3.60
N LEU A 224 17.08 -17.88 -2.34
CA LEU A 224 18.11 -17.50 -1.37
C LEU A 224 19.04 -18.71 -1.12
N LYS A 225 20.32 -18.44 -0.92
CA LYS A 225 21.27 -19.45 -0.45
C LYS A 225 20.90 -19.89 0.96
N ALA A 226 21.17 -21.14 1.31
CA ALA A 226 20.78 -21.72 2.61
C ALA A 226 21.27 -20.89 3.81
N GLU A 227 22.48 -20.30 3.69
CA GLU A 227 23.09 -19.48 4.74
C GLU A 227 22.35 -18.17 4.98
N ALA A 228 21.60 -17.68 3.99
CA ALA A 228 20.78 -16.46 4.09
C ALA A 228 19.38 -16.70 4.68
N VAL A 229 18.99 -17.98 4.86
CA VAL A 229 17.66 -18.37 5.38
C VAL A 229 17.78 -18.65 6.88
N GLY A 230 17.71 -17.58 7.71
CA GLY A 230 17.93 -17.67 9.16
C GLY A 230 16.87 -16.97 10.03
N SER A 231 15.83 -16.37 9.42
CA SER A 231 14.77 -15.67 10.16
C SER A 231 13.39 -16.06 9.62
N LEU A 232 12.34 -15.80 10.40
CA LEU A 232 10.96 -16.05 9.96
C LEU A 232 10.66 -15.34 8.63
N LEU A 233 11.15 -14.12 8.46
CA LEU A 233 10.96 -13.34 7.24
C LEU A 233 11.67 -13.98 6.03
N THR A 234 12.93 -14.39 6.18
CA THR A 234 13.70 -15.03 5.10
C THR A 234 13.20 -16.43 4.77
N VAL A 235 12.71 -17.19 5.76
CA VAL A 235 12.03 -18.48 5.54
C VAL A 235 10.74 -18.27 4.74
N SER A 236 9.92 -17.29 5.11
CA SER A 236 8.68 -16.98 4.38
C SER A 236 8.98 -16.54 2.94
N ALA A 237 9.98 -15.68 2.74
CA ALA A 237 10.41 -15.25 1.41
C ALA A 237 10.91 -16.44 0.56
N GLN A 238 11.65 -17.36 1.18
CA GLN A 238 12.13 -18.58 0.50
C GLN A 238 10.98 -19.50 0.08
N VAL A 239 9.97 -19.68 0.94
CA VAL A 239 8.77 -20.48 0.60
C VAL A 239 8.04 -19.87 -0.59
N VAL A 240 7.82 -18.55 -0.59
CA VAL A 240 7.24 -17.83 -1.73
C VAL A 240 8.10 -18.02 -2.98
N GLY A 241 9.43 -17.89 -2.86
CA GLY A 241 10.37 -18.09 -3.97
C GLY A 241 10.28 -19.50 -4.56
N ILE A 242 10.23 -20.55 -3.73
CA ILE A 242 10.11 -21.94 -4.18
C ILE A 242 8.80 -22.16 -4.96
N LEU A 243 7.67 -21.68 -4.44
CA LEU A 243 6.38 -21.80 -5.11
C LEU A 243 6.37 -21.06 -6.46
N THR A 244 6.96 -19.86 -6.48
CA THR A 244 7.10 -19.05 -7.68
C THR A 244 7.96 -19.75 -8.74
N GLU A 245 9.13 -20.28 -8.37
CA GLU A 245 10.03 -20.97 -9.31
C GLU A 245 9.38 -22.22 -9.88
N GLN A 246 8.68 -22.99 -9.06
CA GLN A 246 7.97 -24.19 -9.51
C GLN A 246 6.87 -23.87 -10.53
N ASN A 247 6.07 -22.82 -10.31
CA ASN A 247 5.02 -22.46 -11.26
C ASN A 247 5.60 -21.80 -12.52
N VAL A 248 6.66 -21.00 -12.43
CA VAL A 248 7.37 -20.45 -13.60
C VAL A 248 7.93 -21.57 -14.47
N SER A 249 8.56 -22.57 -13.89
CA SER A 249 9.10 -23.72 -14.64
C SER A 249 7.98 -24.46 -15.42
N ARG A 250 6.82 -24.63 -14.79
CA ARG A 250 5.64 -25.22 -15.48
C ARG A 250 5.13 -24.35 -16.61
N SER A 251 5.05 -23.02 -16.40
CA SER A 251 4.63 -22.07 -17.41
C SER A 251 5.60 -22.05 -18.60
N LEU A 252 6.91 -22.03 -18.36
CA LEU A 252 7.93 -22.06 -19.42
C LEU A 252 7.86 -23.32 -20.27
N ALA A 253 7.50 -24.47 -19.70
CA ALA A 253 7.30 -25.72 -20.44
C ALA A 253 6.15 -25.65 -21.46
N THR A 254 5.28 -24.65 -21.40
CA THR A 254 4.19 -24.42 -22.35
C THR A 254 4.57 -23.53 -23.54
N LEU A 255 5.78 -22.96 -23.56
CA LEU A 255 6.27 -22.15 -24.67
C LEU A 255 6.40 -22.98 -25.95
N LYS A 256 6.01 -22.37 -27.06
CA LYS A 256 6.12 -22.94 -28.41
C LYS A 256 7.37 -22.39 -29.12
N SER A 257 7.76 -23.03 -30.19
CA SER A 257 8.95 -22.63 -30.99
C SER A 257 8.91 -21.19 -31.53
N GLY A 258 7.71 -20.66 -31.76
CA GLY A 258 7.50 -19.28 -32.24
C GLY A 258 7.44 -18.24 -31.13
N ASP A 259 7.41 -18.66 -29.85
CA ASP A 259 7.34 -17.74 -28.71
C ASP A 259 8.71 -17.12 -28.40
N ILE A 260 8.68 -15.97 -27.75
CA ILE A 260 9.89 -15.23 -27.38
C ILE A 260 9.99 -15.16 -25.85
N TYR A 261 11.04 -15.74 -25.32
CA TYR A 261 11.36 -15.66 -23.90
C TYR A 261 12.44 -14.61 -23.66
N ILE A 262 12.18 -13.69 -22.72
CA ILE A 262 13.08 -12.61 -22.32
C ILE A 262 13.38 -12.76 -20.86
N GLN A 263 14.64 -12.91 -20.51
CA GLN A 263 15.12 -12.99 -19.14
C GLN A 263 16.23 -11.97 -18.91
N PRO A 264 15.91 -10.79 -18.36
CA PRO A 264 16.91 -9.77 -18.01
C PRO A 264 17.94 -10.30 -17.02
N ARG A 265 19.19 -9.88 -17.16
CA ARG A 265 20.26 -10.18 -16.20
C ARG A 265 20.15 -9.21 -15.03
N LEU A 266 19.66 -9.71 -13.90
CA LEU A 266 19.36 -8.89 -12.72
C LEU A 266 20.19 -9.32 -11.50
N GLU A 267 21.41 -9.81 -11.72
CA GLU A 267 22.38 -10.13 -10.68
C GLU A 267 22.69 -8.87 -9.86
N GLY A 268 22.69 -9.02 -8.53
CA GLY A 268 22.91 -7.90 -7.60
C GLY A 268 21.74 -6.95 -7.43
N ILE A 269 20.57 -7.26 -8.01
CA ILE A 269 19.30 -6.56 -7.77
C ILE A 269 18.33 -7.53 -7.09
N SER A 270 18.04 -7.30 -5.82
CA SER A 270 17.02 -8.06 -5.08
C SER A 270 15.61 -7.54 -5.35
N SER A 271 14.61 -8.30 -4.94
CA SER A 271 13.19 -7.89 -5.04
C SER A 271 12.83 -6.65 -4.21
N GLY A 272 13.68 -6.27 -3.24
CA GLY A 272 13.52 -5.07 -2.41
C GLY A 272 14.33 -3.85 -2.85
N ASP A 273 15.20 -3.96 -3.86
CA ASP A 273 16.14 -2.90 -4.25
C ASP A 273 15.50 -1.87 -5.21
N PHE A 274 14.43 -1.21 -4.79
CA PHE A 274 13.71 -0.24 -5.62
C PHE A 274 14.57 0.96 -6.07
N SER A 275 15.62 1.30 -5.35
CA SER A 275 16.57 2.35 -5.75
C SER A 275 17.35 2.00 -7.02
N LYS A 276 17.42 0.70 -7.40
CA LYS A 276 18.12 0.21 -8.58
C LYS A 276 17.22 0.09 -9.83
N TYR A 277 16.09 0.80 -9.84
CA TYR A 277 15.11 0.71 -10.94
C TYR A 277 15.72 1.03 -12.32
N GLU A 278 16.66 1.99 -12.41
CA GLU A 278 17.35 2.32 -13.67
C GLU A 278 18.16 1.14 -14.19
N ALA A 279 19.00 0.54 -13.35
CA ALA A 279 19.81 -0.61 -13.74
C ALA A 279 18.95 -1.80 -14.15
N ALA A 280 17.81 -2.00 -13.47
CA ALA A 280 16.87 -3.04 -13.84
C ALA A 280 16.22 -2.76 -15.21
N ALA A 281 15.79 -1.51 -15.46
CA ALA A 281 15.22 -1.13 -16.76
C ALA A 281 16.23 -1.24 -17.90
N GLU A 282 17.49 -0.87 -17.69
CA GLU A 282 18.55 -1.07 -18.68
C GLU A 282 18.77 -2.55 -18.98
N SER A 283 18.84 -3.39 -17.95
CA SER A 283 18.94 -4.85 -18.15
C SER A 283 17.76 -5.42 -18.93
N GLY A 284 16.55 -4.89 -18.70
CA GLY A 284 15.36 -5.24 -19.51
C GLY A 284 15.53 -4.86 -20.97
N ARG A 285 16.07 -3.67 -21.24
CA ARG A 285 16.37 -3.19 -22.59
C ARG A 285 17.37 -4.12 -23.29
N ASP A 286 18.52 -4.37 -22.66
CA ASP A 286 19.60 -5.19 -23.21
C ASP A 286 19.11 -6.61 -23.54
N ALA A 287 18.35 -7.24 -22.62
CA ALA A 287 17.80 -8.57 -22.86
C ALA A 287 16.80 -8.61 -24.02
N THR A 288 16.07 -7.53 -24.23
CA THR A 288 15.10 -7.43 -25.33
C THR A 288 15.79 -7.14 -26.65
N GLU A 289 16.82 -6.29 -26.66
CA GLU A 289 17.65 -6.04 -27.85
C GLU A 289 18.38 -7.31 -28.30
N ALA A 290 18.78 -8.19 -27.39
CA ALA A 290 19.40 -9.47 -27.72
C ALA A 290 18.48 -10.41 -28.54
N VAL A 291 17.16 -10.21 -28.48
CA VAL A 291 16.18 -10.97 -29.27
C VAL A 291 15.48 -10.11 -30.34
N ALA A 292 16.05 -8.94 -30.67
CA ALA A 292 15.46 -7.97 -31.59
C ALA A 292 15.16 -8.55 -32.97
N GLU A 293 16.00 -9.46 -33.51
CA GLU A 293 15.74 -10.13 -34.80
C GLU A 293 14.45 -10.95 -34.81
N LYS A 294 14.13 -11.62 -33.67
CA LYS A 294 12.88 -12.36 -33.54
C LYS A 294 11.70 -11.41 -33.43
N LEU A 295 11.86 -10.34 -32.66
CA LEU A 295 10.83 -9.31 -32.45
C LEU A 295 10.53 -8.53 -33.75
N ALA A 296 11.54 -8.27 -34.57
CA ALA A 296 11.39 -7.57 -35.84
C ALA A 296 10.44 -8.32 -36.81
N ARG A 297 10.31 -9.64 -36.69
CA ARG A 297 9.35 -10.43 -37.49
C ARG A 297 7.90 -10.19 -37.07
N LEU A 298 7.69 -9.64 -35.87
CA LEU A 298 6.38 -9.30 -35.31
C LEU A 298 6.05 -7.82 -35.48
N ALA A 299 7.02 -7.04 -35.97
CA ALA A 299 6.89 -5.59 -36.13
C ALA A 299 5.86 -5.24 -37.23
N THR A 300 5.26 -4.08 -37.08
CA THR A 300 4.41 -3.48 -38.11
C THR A 300 5.04 -2.16 -38.59
N SER A 301 4.43 -1.55 -39.62
CA SER A 301 4.90 -0.23 -40.07
C SER A 301 4.71 0.82 -38.97
N GLU A 302 5.55 1.84 -38.97
CA GLU A 302 5.48 2.96 -38.02
C GLU A 302 4.06 3.59 -37.99
N THR A 303 3.44 3.78 -39.15
CA THR A 303 2.08 4.34 -39.27
C THR A 303 1.04 3.45 -38.59
N ARG A 304 1.12 2.12 -38.78
CA ARG A 304 0.20 1.17 -38.15
C ARG A 304 0.43 1.10 -36.63
N TYR A 305 1.69 1.11 -36.21
CA TYR A 305 2.02 1.14 -34.80
C TYR A 305 1.52 2.41 -34.12
N ALA A 306 1.72 3.56 -34.75
CA ALA A 306 1.23 4.84 -34.23
C ALA A 306 -0.32 4.84 -34.11
N ALA A 307 -1.03 4.28 -35.08
CA ALA A 307 -2.48 4.12 -35.01
C ALA A 307 -2.91 3.19 -33.86
N TRP A 308 -2.23 2.06 -33.70
CA TRP A 308 -2.45 1.13 -32.60
C TRP A 308 -2.16 1.82 -31.23
N TRP A 309 -1.01 2.49 -31.08
CA TRP A 309 -0.68 3.20 -29.85
C TRP A 309 -1.72 4.26 -29.51
N LYS A 310 -2.14 5.03 -30.51
CA LYS A 310 -3.20 6.04 -30.32
C LYS A 310 -4.53 5.42 -29.87
N SER A 311 -4.81 4.17 -30.22
CA SER A 311 -6.03 3.47 -29.79
C SER A 311 -6.00 3.08 -28.32
N ILE A 312 -4.80 2.85 -27.75
CA ILE A 312 -4.62 2.50 -26.33
C ILE A 312 -4.17 3.68 -25.46
N GLU A 313 -3.56 4.71 -26.07
CA GLU A 313 -3.15 5.91 -25.36
C GLU A 313 -4.37 6.66 -24.84
N VAL A 314 -4.42 6.79 -23.52
CA VAL A 314 -5.50 7.53 -22.90
C VAL A 314 -5.23 9.03 -23.04
N THR A 315 -6.07 9.72 -23.82
CA THR A 315 -6.06 11.17 -23.89
C THR A 315 -6.20 11.75 -22.49
N ARG A 316 -5.32 12.69 -22.12
CA ARG A 316 -5.43 13.42 -20.85
C ARG A 316 -6.77 14.14 -20.82
N ARG A 317 -7.69 13.66 -20.01
CA ARG A 317 -8.92 14.39 -19.71
C ARG A 317 -8.63 15.40 -18.60
N ALA A 318 -9.33 16.52 -18.62
CA ALA A 318 -9.32 17.44 -17.47
C ALA A 318 -9.90 16.69 -16.25
N SER A 319 -9.33 16.95 -15.07
CA SER A 319 -9.92 16.41 -13.84
C SER A 319 -11.35 16.93 -13.70
N PRO A 320 -12.32 16.08 -13.36
CA PRO A 320 -13.71 16.49 -13.25
C PRO A 320 -13.94 17.42 -12.06
N ARG A 321 -15.06 18.14 -12.06
CA ARG A 321 -15.55 18.89 -10.90
C ARG A 321 -16.32 17.95 -10.00
N ILE A 322 -16.29 18.21 -8.70
CA ILE A 322 -16.99 17.41 -7.68
C ILE A 322 -18.43 17.90 -7.61
N ASP A 323 -19.39 17.06 -8.00
CA ASP A 323 -20.83 17.36 -7.89
C ASP A 323 -21.45 16.78 -6.62
N ALA A 324 -20.86 15.71 -6.09
CA ALA A 324 -21.26 15.10 -4.83
C ALA A 324 -20.08 14.43 -4.13
N ILE A 325 -20.17 14.29 -2.82
CA ILE A 325 -19.21 13.53 -2.00
C ILE A 325 -19.99 12.44 -1.28
N GLU A 326 -19.52 11.22 -1.38
CA GLU A 326 -20.06 10.05 -0.69
C GLU A 326 -19.00 9.45 0.23
N ILE A 327 -19.42 8.97 1.41
CA ILE A 327 -18.58 8.21 2.33
C ILE A 327 -19.26 6.85 2.53
N VAL A 328 -18.54 5.77 2.24
CA VAL A 328 -19.07 4.40 2.31
C VAL A 328 -18.13 3.49 3.10
N GLY A 329 -18.68 2.46 3.74
CA GLY A 329 -17.87 1.44 4.44
C GLY A 329 -17.61 1.71 5.92
N LEU A 330 -18.20 2.77 6.50
CA LEU A 330 -18.12 3.01 7.95
C LEU A 330 -19.13 2.13 8.70
N ASN A 331 -18.71 1.57 9.83
CA ASN A 331 -19.54 0.77 10.71
C ASN A 331 -19.69 1.40 12.11
N ARG A 332 -18.59 1.91 12.68
CA ARG A 332 -18.51 2.49 14.03
C ARG A 332 -18.11 3.95 14.01
N VAL A 333 -17.18 4.28 13.12
CA VAL A 333 -16.63 5.63 13.01
C VAL A 333 -17.68 6.59 12.47
N ASN A 334 -17.87 7.71 13.17
CA ASN A 334 -18.82 8.74 12.73
C ASN A 334 -18.32 9.41 11.44
N PRO A 335 -19.18 9.52 10.40
CA PRO A 335 -18.78 10.16 9.12
C PRO A 335 -18.23 11.58 9.26
N ALA A 336 -18.64 12.34 10.27
CA ALA A 336 -18.14 13.69 10.55
C ALA A 336 -16.62 13.75 10.76
N ILE A 337 -15.98 12.62 11.15
CA ILE A 337 -14.52 12.48 11.25
C ILE A 337 -13.88 12.60 9.86
N ILE A 338 -14.46 11.94 8.86
CA ILE A 338 -14.02 12.01 7.47
C ILE A 338 -14.26 13.42 6.91
N GLU A 339 -15.47 13.94 7.09
CA GLU A 339 -15.85 15.27 6.60
C GLU A 339 -14.92 16.39 7.10
N ARG A 340 -14.50 16.34 8.36
CA ARG A 340 -13.59 17.36 8.92
C ARG A 340 -12.22 17.39 8.26
N GLN A 341 -11.76 16.26 7.72
CA GLN A 341 -10.44 16.10 7.09
C GLN A 341 -10.47 16.45 5.60
N LEU A 342 -11.64 16.43 4.96
CA LEU A 342 -11.80 16.76 3.57
C LEU A 342 -11.56 18.26 3.33
N SER A 343 -10.58 18.56 2.49
CA SER A 343 -10.32 19.90 1.98
C SER A 343 -11.05 20.16 0.68
N ALA A 344 -11.39 19.08 -0.06
CA ALA A 344 -12.12 19.15 -1.31
C ALA A 344 -13.58 19.60 -1.06
N GLN A 345 -14.07 20.52 -1.89
CA GLN A 345 -15.41 21.07 -1.77
C GLN A 345 -16.23 20.81 -3.05
N LEU A 346 -17.56 20.85 -2.90
CA LEU A 346 -18.45 20.74 -4.04
C LEU A 346 -18.19 21.87 -5.03
N GLY A 347 -18.22 21.55 -6.32
CA GLY A 347 -17.95 22.48 -7.42
C GLY A 347 -16.47 22.71 -7.73
N GLU A 348 -15.53 22.23 -6.90
CA GLU A 348 -14.11 22.30 -7.17
C GLU A 348 -13.64 21.18 -8.08
N THR A 349 -12.57 21.43 -8.83
CA THR A 349 -11.89 20.40 -9.64
C THR A 349 -11.12 19.46 -8.74
N ILE A 350 -11.20 18.17 -9.01
CA ILE A 350 -10.46 17.13 -8.30
C ILE A 350 -8.95 17.34 -8.46
N ARG A 351 -8.25 17.55 -7.35
CA ARG A 351 -6.80 17.70 -7.30
C ARG A 351 -6.18 16.52 -6.53
N PRO A 352 -5.49 15.57 -7.22
CA PRO A 352 -4.99 14.34 -6.60
C PRO A 352 -4.13 14.60 -5.35
N ALA A 353 -3.24 15.58 -5.40
CA ALA A 353 -2.36 15.90 -4.27
C ALA A 353 -3.13 16.39 -3.03
N VAL A 354 -4.26 17.08 -3.21
CA VAL A 354 -5.12 17.52 -2.10
C VAL A 354 -5.84 16.32 -1.50
N ILE A 355 -6.46 15.49 -2.36
CA ILE A 355 -7.18 14.30 -1.91
C ILE A 355 -6.25 13.33 -1.20
N ASN A 356 -5.08 13.02 -1.78
CA ASN A 356 -4.11 12.12 -1.16
C ASN A 356 -3.68 12.60 0.23
N ARG A 357 -3.47 13.90 0.41
CA ARG A 357 -3.15 14.48 1.72
C ARG A 357 -4.33 14.32 2.69
N ASP A 358 -5.54 14.58 2.24
CA ASP A 358 -6.73 14.42 3.08
C ASP A 358 -6.91 12.94 3.50
N LEU A 359 -6.69 11.98 2.58
CA LEU A 359 -6.75 10.55 2.90
C LEU A 359 -5.64 10.13 3.89
N LEU A 360 -4.42 10.65 3.76
CA LEU A 360 -3.34 10.40 4.72
C LEU A 360 -3.65 10.96 6.11
N ARG A 361 -4.36 12.09 6.21
CA ARG A 361 -4.84 12.64 7.48
C ARG A 361 -5.92 11.76 8.11
N MET A 362 -6.87 11.28 7.30
CA MET A 362 -7.88 10.34 7.76
C MET A 362 -7.23 9.07 8.30
N TYR A 363 -6.28 8.52 7.55
CA TYR A 363 -5.47 7.38 7.98
C TYR A 363 -4.69 7.69 9.28
N GLY A 364 -4.15 8.91 9.40
CA GLY A 364 -3.45 9.42 10.57
C GLY A 364 -4.31 9.57 11.84
N ASP A 365 -5.62 9.49 11.76
CA ASP A 365 -6.51 9.42 12.93
C ASP A 365 -6.35 8.10 13.70
N GLY A 366 -5.87 7.03 13.04
CA GLY A 366 -5.53 5.75 13.68
C GLY A 366 -6.70 4.78 13.82
N TYR A 367 -7.86 5.08 13.24
CA TYR A 367 -9.05 4.21 13.27
C TYR A 367 -9.15 3.30 12.04
N PHE A 368 -8.45 3.64 10.98
CA PHE A 368 -8.57 2.97 9.68
C PHE A 368 -7.37 2.08 9.38
N GLU A 369 -7.66 0.94 8.76
CA GLU A 369 -6.66 0.08 8.14
C GLU A 369 -6.18 0.68 6.81
N SER A 370 -7.11 1.28 6.06
CA SER A 370 -6.83 2.04 4.84
C SER A 370 -7.94 3.02 4.54
N VAL A 371 -7.64 4.04 3.76
CA VAL A 371 -8.61 5.00 3.22
C VAL A 371 -8.31 5.21 1.74
N ASP A 372 -9.28 4.91 0.90
CA ASP A 372 -9.16 5.05 -0.55
C ASP A 372 -10.24 5.98 -1.11
N TYR A 373 -10.16 6.32 -2.37
CA TYR A 373 -11.18 7.06 -3.07
C TYR A 373 -11.37 6.55 -4.50
N THR A 374 -12.56 6.77 -5.02
CA THR A 374 -12.85 6.63 -6.45
C THR A 374 -13.69 7.80 -6.93
N VAL A 375 -13.67 8.04 -8.23
CA VAL A 375 -14.52 9.04 -8.89
C VAL A 375 -15.49 8.32 -9.79
N LEU A 376 -16.76 8.41 -9.47
CA LEU A 376 -17.83 7.80 -10.25
C LEU A 376 -18.48 8.84 -11.15
N HIS A 377 -18.73 8.45 -12.40
CA HIS A 377 -19.51 9.23 -13.35
C HIS A 377 -20.92 8.63 -13.44
N GLN A 378 -21.89 9.29 -12.84
CA GLN A 378 -23.30 8.84 -12.87
C GLN A 378 -24.18 9.94 -13.44
N ARG A 379 -24.82 9.71 -14.58
CA ARG A 379 -25.69 10.69 -15.25
C ARG A 379 -25.00 12.03 -15.29
N ASP A 380 -24.40 12.65 -15.83
CA ASP A 380 -23.75 13.99 -15.85
C ASP A 380 -23.20 14.51 -14.51
N ARG A 381 -23.07 13.65 -13.48
CA ARG A 381 -22.54 14.01 -12.15
C ARG A 381 -21.28 13.22 -11.84
N ASN A 382 -20.30 13.93 -11.26
CA ASN A 382 -19.07 13.33 -10.78
C ASN A 382 -19.14 13.22 -9.25
N ILE A 383 -19.11 12.00 -8.75
CA ILE A 383 -19.19 11.70 -7.32
C ILE A 383 -17.81 11.32 -6.83
N LEU A 384 -17.26 12.10 -5.90
CA LEU A 384 -16.06 11.72 -5.17
C LEU A 384 -16.49 10.79 -4.02
N ARG A 385 -16.21 9.51 -4.17
CA ARG A 385 -16.51 8.50 -3.14
C ARG A 385 -15.26 8.20 -2.33
N ILE A 386 -15.37 8.39 -1.01
CA ILE A 386 -14.33 8.06 -0.03
C ILE A 386 -14.67 6.72 0.60
N MET A 387 -13.71 5.82 0.64
CA MET A 387 -13.87 4.42 1.06
C MET A 387 -12.89 4.08 2.20
N PRO A 388 -13.18 4.50 3.45
CA PRO A 388 -12.41 4.09 4.61
C PRO A 388 -12.72 2.63 4.97
N ILE A 389 -11.68 1.89 5.35
CA ILE A 389 -11.79 0.56 5.93
C ILE A 389 -11.35 0.68 7.38
N GLU A 390 -12.30 0.47 8.31
CA GLU A 390 -11.99 0.46 9.74
C GLU A 390 -11.09 -0.72 10.10
N LYS A 391 -10.20 -0.54 11.08
CA LYS A 391 -9.31 -1.60 11.56
C LYS A 391 -10.11 -2.83 11.98
N ARG A 392 -9.90 -3.95 11.28
CA ARG A 392 -10.63 -5.22 11.51
C ARG A 392 -10.29 -5.86 12.85
N TRP A 393 -9.12 -5.55 13.40
CA TRP A 393 -8.70 -6.00 14.73
C TRP A 393 -9.19 -5.09 15.88
N GLY A 394 -9.87 -3.97 15.58
CA GLY A 394 -10.50 -3.08 16.56
C GLY A 394 -11.89 -3.54 17.00
N PRO A 395 -12.55 -2.76 17.89
CA PRO A 395 -12.18 -1.42 18.36
C PRO A 395 -11.31 -1.39 19.63
N ASP A 396 -11.05 -2.52 20.25
CA ASP A 396 -10.34 -2.63 21.51
C ASP A 396 -8.92 -3.12 21.25
N TYR A 397 -7.92 -2.49 21.88
CA TYR A 397 -6.52 -2.75 21.60
C TYR A 397 -5.72 -3.00 22.86
N ALA A 398 -4.80 -3.97 22.80
CA ALA A 398 -3.68 -4.08 23.71
C ALA A 398 -2.47 -3.33 23.11
N ARG A 399 -1.72 -2.64 23.94
CA ARG A 399 -0.50 -1.89 23.56
C ARG A 399 0.60 -2.13 24.57
N PHE A 400 1.83 -2.18 24.10
CA PHE A 400 3.00 -2.43 24.94
C PHE A 400 4.09 -1.39 24.71
N ALA A 401 4.89 -1.13 25.73
CA ALA A 401 6.10 -0.34 25.65
C ALA A 401 7.15 -0.87 26.62
N ILE A 402 8.40 -0.79 26.21
CA ILE A 402 9.57 -1.09 27.02
C ILE A 402 10.41 0.18 27.07
N ASN A 403 10.75 0.61 28.27
CA ASN A 403 11.70 1.69 28.50
C ASN A 403 12.96 1.12 29.16
N LEU A 404 14.07 1.26 28.47
CA LEU A 404 15.39 0.86 28.96
C LEU A 404 16.28 2.10 28.93
N GLN A 405 16.74 2.52 30.10
CA GLN A 405 17.66 3.64 30.23
C GLN A 405 18.86 3.16 31.06
N ALA A 406 20.02 3.14 30.43
CA ALA A 406 21.29 2.84 31.06
C ALA A 406 22.11 4.14 31.14
N ASP A 407 22.58 4.46 32.34
CA ASP A 407 23.51 5.54 32.57
C ASP A 407 24.72 4.97 33.35
N ASN A 408 25.93 5.26 32.87
CA ASN A 408 27.17 4.75 33.46
C ASN A 408 27.37 5.25 34.91
N SER A 409 26.76 6.37 35.27
CA SER A 409 26.88 7.00 36.58
C SER A 409 25.69 6.74 37.52
N GLN A 410 24.50 6.53 36.98
CA GLN A 410 23.25 6.49 37.73
C GLN A 410 22.57 5.12 37.79
N GLY A 411 23.14 4.11 37.11
CA GLY A 411 22.58 2.78 37.06
C GLY A 411 21.50 2.62 35.98
N SER A 412 20.96 1.41 35.85
CA SER A 412 19.98 1.08 34.83
C SER A 412 18.56 1.22 35.35
N ASN A 413 17.74 1.94 34.60
CA ASN A 413 16.30 2.02 34.81
C ASN A 413 15.59 1.20 33.72
N PHE A 414 14.60 0.41 34.11
CA PHE A 414 13.74 -0.31 33.18
C PHE A 414 12.28 -0.06 33.54
N GLY A 415 11.45 -0.12 32.51
CA GLY A 415 9.99 -0.05 32.65
C GLY A 415 9.32 -0.87 31.57
N LEU A 416 8.38 -1.69 31.98
CA LEU A 416 7.45 -2.38 31.08
C LEU A 416 6.07 -1.74 31.27
N ARG A 417 5.49 -1.25 30.17
CA ARG A 417 4.16 -0.65 30.18
C ARG A 417 3.22 -1.49 29.30
N ALA A 418 2.03 -1.72 29.81
CA ALA A 418 0.94 -2.33 29.05
C ALA A 418 -0.30 -1.45 29.16
N ALA A 419 -1.14 -1.47 28.14
CA ALA A 419 -2.43 -0.81 28.16
C ALA A 419 -3.51 -1.61 27.43
N TYR A 420 -4.72 -1.48 27.94
CA TYR A 420 -5.94 -1.86 27.26
C TYR A 420 -6.68 -0.59 26.88
N HIS A 421 -6.90 -0.40 25.58
CA HIS A 421 -7.43 0.81 24.98
C HIS A 421 -8.73 0.49 24.26
N GLN A 422 -9.85 0.94 24.79
CA GLN A 422 -11.17 0.86 24.18
C GLN A 422 -11.43 2.15 23.41
N THR A 423 -11.87 2.02 22.17
CA THR A 423 -12.20 3.15 21.29
C THR A 423 -13.68 3.07 20.89
N TRP A 424 -14.25 4.18 20.45
CA TRP A 424 -15.63 4.27 19.98
C TRP A 424 -16.64 3.75 21.00
N LEU A 425 -16.48 4.13 22.27
CA LEU A 425 -17.45 3.80 23.34
C LEU A 425 -18.84 4.38 23.06
N ASN A 426 -18.91 5.41 22.24
CA ASN A 426 -20.14 6.07 21.80
C ASN A 426 -19.94 6.69 20.40
N GLU A 427 -21.02 7.21 19.80
CA GLU A 427 -21.04 7.80 18.46
C GLU A 427 -20.15 9.04 18.27
N LEU A 428 -19.69 9.67 19.35
CA LEU A 428 -18.75 10.80 19.30
C LEU A 428 -17.29 10.35 19.33
N GLY A 429 -17.02 9.04 19.53
CA GLY A 429 -15.66 8.50 19.58
C GLY A 429 -15.03 8.60 20.97
N GLY A 430 -15.80 8.37 22.02
CA GLY A 430 -15.29 8.25 23.39
C GLY A 430 -14.28 7.13 23.52
N GLU A 431 -13.24 7.30 24.33
CA GLU A 431 -12.17 6.34 24.53
C GLU A 431 -11.82 6.15 26.00
N LEU A 432 -11.39 4.94 26.35
CA LEU A 432 -10.93 4.59 27.68
C LEU A 432 -9.63 3.79 27.62
N ILE A 433 -8.60 4.26 28.31
CA ILE A 433 -7.31 3.58 28.37
C ILE A 433 -7.03 3.18 29.82
N TYR A 434 -6.96 1.89 30.06
CA TYR A 434 -6.37 1.33 31.28
C TYR A 434 -4.90 1.07 31.02
N HIS A 435 -4.01 1.54 31.88
CA HIS A 435 -2.58 1.32 31.71
C HIS A 435 -1.91 0.93 33.02
N GLY A 436 -0.95 0.03 32.90
CA GLY A 436 -0.04 -0.39 33.96
C GLY A 436 1.41 -0.22 33.54
N GLU A 437 2.26 0.13 34.48
CA GLU A 437 3.70 0.22 34.31
C GLU A 437 4.38 -0.44 35.49
N ILE A 438 5.38 -1.27 35.26
CA ILE A 438 6.19 -1.94 36.26
C ILE A 438 7.67 -1.73 35.97
N GLY A 439 8.49 -1.61 37.04
CA GLY A 439 9.94 -1.42 36.92
C GLY A 439 10.45 -0.35 37.87
N SER A 440 11.20 0.58 37.36
CA SER A 440 11.68 1.74 38.15
C SER A 440 10.53 2.64 38.61
N THR A 441 9.47 2.68 37.83
CA THR A 441 8.17 3.24 38.20
C THR A 441 7.11 2.13 38.16
N ASN A 442 6.34 1.99 39.22
CA ASN A 442 5.15 1.15 39.25
C ASN A 442 3.94 2.08 39.24
N ARG A 443 3.07 1.95 38.23
CA ARG A 443 1.90 2.82 38.06
C ARG A 443 0.71 2.04 37.52
N LEU A 444 -0.46 2.36 38.04
CA LEU A 444 -1.74 1.97 37.48
C LEU A 444 -2.55 3.24 37.24
N GLY A 445 -3.20 3.31 36.10
CA GLY A 445 -3.99 4.49 35.75
C GLY A 445 -5.05 4.22 34.71
N ILE A 446 -5.96 5.17 34.65
CA ILE A 446 -7.06 5.23 33.69
C ILE A 446 -7.08 6.61 33.05
N ASN A 447 -7.30 6.63 31.75
CA ASN A 447 -7.45 7.85 30.98
C ASN A 447 -8.78 7.74 30.20
N TYR A 448 -9.68 8.67 30.46
CA TYR A 448 -10.95 8.80 29.74
C TYR A 448 -10.88 10.01 28.84
N TYR A 449 -11.21 9.81 27.58
CA TYR A 449 -11.28 10.85 26.55
C TYR A 449 -12.68 10.85 25.96
N GLN A 450 -13.35 12.01 25.98
CA GLN A 450 -14.71 12.17 25.45
C GLN A 450 -14.78 13.39 24.54
N PRO A 451 -14.90 13.21 23.23
CA PRO A 451 -15.30 14.29 22.33
C PRO A 451 -16.70 14.81 22.68
N LEU A 452 -16.87 16.12 22.56
CA LEU A 452 -18.13 16.81 22.86
C LEU A 452 -18.90 17.16 21.58
N ASP A 453 -18.27 17.03 20.42
CA ASP A 453 -18.92 17.19 19.12
C ASP A 453 -18.44 16.10 18.15
N ALA A 454 -19.27 15.78 17.15
CA ALA A 454 -18.98 14.72 16.16
C ALA A 454 -17.70 14.98 15.35
N ARG A 455 -17.30 16.24 15.17
CA ARG A 455 -16.04 16.62 14.53
C ARG A 455 -14.84 16.59 15.48
N GLN A 456 -15.05 16.22 16.75
CA GLN A 456 -14.03 16.10 17.80
C GLN A 456 -13.15 17.36 17.96
N ARG A 457 -13.72 18.55 17.78
CA ARG A 457 -13.03 19.83 17.95
C ARG A 457 -12.91 20.21 19.42
N LEU A 458 -13.92 19.87 20.19
CA LEU A 458 -13.95 20.04 21.64
C LEU A 458 -13.97 18.68 22.30
N PHE A 459 -13.19 18.52 23.34
CA PHE A 459 -13.14 17.27 24.07
C PHE A 459 -12.89 17.51 25.57
N PHE A 460 -13.28 16.53 26.33
CA PHE A 460 -13.00 16.38 27.74
C PHE A 460 -11.98 15.26 27.94
N GLU A 461 -10.97 15.46 28.78
CA GLU A 461 -10.02 14.42 29.16
C GLU A 461 -9.93 14.35 30.71
N GLY A 462 -10.12 13.15 31.25
CA GLY A 462 -9.94 12.85 32.67
C GLY A 462 -8.84 11.79 32.86
N ILE A 463 -7.93 12.03 33.76
CA ILE A 463 -6.83 11.10 34.09
C ILE A 463 -6.86 10.85 35.60
N ALA A 464 -6.85 9.56 35.99
CA ALA A 464 -6.70 9.14 37.36
C ALA A 464 -5.67 8.02 37.45
N GLY A 465 -4.88 7.99 38.51
CA GLY A 465 -3.88 6.95 38.69
C GLY A 465 -3.18 7.02 40.02
N VAL A 466 -2.57 5.91 40.35
CA VAL A 466 -1.67 5.77 41.53
C VAL A 466 -0.33 5.23 41.05
N GLY A 467 0.74 5.75 41.60
CA GLY A 467 2.08 5.35 41.19
C GLY A 467 3.08 5.43 42.34
N GLN A 468 4.16 4.71 42.16
CA GLN A 468 5.31 4.76 43.04
C GLN A 468 6.56 4.74 42.16
N THR A 469 7.40 5.76 42.33
CA THR A 469 8.69 5.89 41.62
C THR A 469 9.83 5.71 42.58
N ARG A 470 10.84 4.95 42.18
CA ARG A 470 12.09 4.81 42.92
C ARG A 470 13.06 5.91 42.49
N LEU A 471 13.46 6.74 43.40
CA LEU A 471 14.45 7.80 43.20
C LEU A 471 15.75 7.37 43.87
N ASN A 472 16.80 7.21 43.10
CA ASN A 472 18.14 6.93 43.60
C ASN A 472 18.88 8.26 43.79
N VAL A 473 19.54 8.43 44.97
CA VAL A 473 20.42 9.57 45.24
C VAL A 473 21.84 9.06 45.19
N TYR A 474 22.69 9.77 44.46
CA TYR A 474 24.10 9.43 44.30
C TYR A 474 24.99 10.54 44.84
N GLU A 475 26.13 10.17 45.38
CA GLU A 475 27.22 11.03 45.73
C GLU A 475 28.52 10.38 45.26
N ASN A 476 29.33 11.11 44.47
CA ASN A 476 30.57 10.61 43.88
C ASN A 476 30.38 9.23 43.17
N ASP A 477 29.37 9.12 42.33
CA ASP A 477 28.99 7.91 41.59
C ASP A 477 28.55 6.70 42.44
N LYS A 478 28.43 6.87 43.77
CA LYS A 478 27.90 5.84 44.65
C LYS A 478 26.48 6.19 45.07
N ARG A 479 25.57 5.23 44.91
CA ARG A 479 24.21 5.38 45.42
C ARG A 479 24.23 5.41 46.95
N ILE A 480 23.91 6.57 47.53
CA ILE A 480 23.87 6.79 49.00
C ILE A 480 22.47 6.59 49.59
N ALA A 481 21.42 6.79 48.82
CA ALA A 481 20.04 6.62 49.27
C ALA A 481 19.12 6.21 48.11
N GLN A 482 18.01 5.58 48.49
CA GLN A 482 16.90 5.29 47.60
C GLN A 482 15.60 5.70 48.27
N TYR A 483 14.87 6.60 47.64
CA TYR A 483 13.56 7.04 48.09
C TYR A 483 12.46 6.41 47.25
N ARG A 484 11.30 6.17 47.87
CA ARG A 484 10.08 5.80 47.16
C ARG A 484 9.13 6.98 47.24
N ASP A 485 8.91 7.62 46.11
CA ASP A 485 7.92 8.67 45.98
C ASP A 485 6.57 8.08 45.53
N SER A 486 5.51 8.38 46.25
CA SER A 486 4.17 7.86 45.99
C SER A 486 3.28 8.98 45.50
N ASP A 487 2.92 8.91 44.21
CA ASP A 487 2.09 9.89 43.53
C ASP A 487 0.63 9.43 43.45
N ARG A 488 -0.29 10.30 43.86
CA ARG A 488 -1.70 10.18 43.53
C ARG A 488 -2.06 11.29 42.52
N HIS A 489 -2.06 10.97 41.25
CA HIS A 489 -2.45 11.93 40.25
C HIS A 489 -3.96 11.93 40.06
N ARG A 490 -4.60 13.08 40.35
CA ARG A 490 -5.91 13.44 39.86
C ARG A 490 -5.73 14.71 39.04
N ARG A 491 -5.72 14.57 37.71
CA ARG A 491 -5.87 15.76 36.87
C ARG A 491 -7.35 16.02 36.70
N LEU A 492 -7.80 17.18 37.16
CA LEU A 492 -9.15 17.67 36.89
C LEU A 492 -9.36 17.84 35.38
N PRO A 493 -10.60 17.65 34.94
CA PRO A 493 -10.94 17.74 33.53
C PRO A 493 -10.49 19.04 32.89
N ARG A 494 -9.85 18.96 31.75
CA ARG A 494 -9.55 20.10 30.89
C ARG A 494 -10.41 20.03 29.66
N CYS A 495 -11.24 21.05 29.45
CA CYS A 495 -11.82 21.30 28.14
C CYS A 495 -10.72 21.91 27.26
N GLN A 496 -10.33 21.27 26.19
CA GLN A 496 -9.37 21.83 25.24
C GLN A 496 -10.05 22.01 23.89
N HIS A 497 -9.76 23.14 23.27
CA HIS A 497 -10.17 23.43 21.92
C HIS A 497 -9.09 22.92 20.95
N TRP A 498 -9.48 22.18 19.93
CA TRP A 498 -8.58 21.81 18.85
C TRP A 498 -8.13 23.08 18.13
N PRO A 499 -6.82 23.36 17.96
CA PRO A 499 -6.37 24.50 17.21
C PRO A 499 -6.85 24.40 15.76
N ALA A 500 -7.45 25.46 15.26
CA ALA A 500 -7.83 25.61 13.88
C ALA A 500 -6.59 25.45 12.98
N ARG A 501 -6.81 25.04 11.73
CA ARG A 501 -5.77 24.79 10.72
C ARG A 501 -4.77 25.97 10.63
N PRO A 502 -3.47 25.70 10.31
CA PRO A 502 -2.56 26.77 9.91
C PRO A 502 -3.14 27.51 8.71
N GLY A 503 -3.42 28.80 8.85
CA GLY A 503 -4.06 29.64 7.82
C GLY A 503 -5.38 30.25 8.24
N SER A 504 -5.96 29.90 9.39
CA SER A 504 -7.06 30.65 9.96
C SER A 504 -6.53 31.79 10.86
N PRO A 505 -7.19 32.98 10.87
CA PRO A 505 -6.66 34.18 11.54
C PRO A 505 -6.73 34.18 13.07
N TRP A 506 -6.90 33.02 13.71
CA TRP A 506 -6.97 32.90 15.18
C TRP A 506 -5.73 32.18 15.73
N LEU A 507 -4.65 32.97 15.90
CA LEU A 507 -3.48 32.55 16.67
C LEU A 507 -3.76 32.70 18.17
N GLY A 508 -4.19 31.63 18.80
CA GLY A 508 -4.17 31.51 20.26
C GLY A 508 -2.85 30.91 20.71
N THR A 509 -2.08 31.63 21.51
CA THR A 509 -0.81 31.20 22.11
C THR A 509 -0.99 29.92 22.93
N ALA A 510 -0.20 28.88 22.61
CA ALA A 510 -0.13 27.67 23.40
C ALA A 510 0.53 27.95 24.76
N PRO A 511 -0.03 27.49 25.89
CA PRO A 511 0.69 27.53 27.15
C PRO A 511 1.78 26.46 27.16
N SER A 512 2.98 26.85 27.55
CA SER A 512 4.15 26.01 27.81
C SER A 512 3.79 24.87 28.78
N LEU A 513 4.07 23.66 28.35
CA LEU A 513 3.98 22.45 29.18
C LEU A 513 5.33 22.21 29.86
N PHE A 514 5.34 22.28 31.18
CA PHE A 514 6.27 21.56 32.05
C PHE A 514 5.65 20.23 32.47
#